data_daba02b771ef97b11af49fd6c0e703c1
#
_entry.id   daba02b771ef97b11af49fd6c0e703c1
#
_cell.length_a   1.000
_cell.length_b   1.000
_cell.length_c   1.000
_cell.angle_alpha   90.00
_cell.angle_beta   90.00
_cell.angle_gamma   90.00
#
_symmetry.space_group_name_H-M   'P 1'
#
loop_
_entity.id
_entity.type
_entity.pdbx_description
1 polymer ?
#
loop_
_entity_poly.entity_id
_entity_poly.type
_entity_poly.pdbx_seq_one_letter_code
_entity_poly.pdbx_strand_id
1 'polypeptide(L)'
;MSKIQTLRGMNDISPQEAKEWSYLEQKLKTIAKSYGYDEIRFPLVEKTELYTRSNEAADIVTKEMYTFQDKGGESISLRPEGTAGCVRAAIDNDLLRTDKPRLWYLGPMFRYERPQKGRSRQFHQFSAEVFGLRSPEIDAELILMSSRFWKELGISNNIKLELNNLGDEKTRKSYSKALVEFLNNQNEDLDKDTQRKLIENPLRILDSKSSAILKLLENAPSIEDFIDEDSKEYQERLLEILDKSNLKFEVNPRLVRGLDYYNQTVFEWKTELLGSQDTILGGGRYDKLVEELGGKACPAIGFSIGLERLILLLKEQSLIKHEDKLDIYFICFTERSLEEAIMYSEKLKDELPYIVIKINLGLESANSQFKKADKSGAKMALILGEEELESKKISFKDLRTKSDQESLTFENLIKKLKT
;
A
#
# COMPACT_ATOMS: atom_id res chain seq x y z
N MET A 1 33.99 -0.45 18.39
CA MET A 1 32.90 -1.34 17.95
C MET A 1 32.42 -0.88 16.58
N SER A 2 32.22 -1.80 15.63
CA SER A 2 31.64 -1.46 14.34
C SER A 2 30.17 -1.09 14.48
N LYS A 3 29.70 -0.11 13.70
CA LYS A 3 28.28 0.28 13.68
C LYS A 3 27.43 -0.87 13.15
N ILE A 4 26.40 -1.27 13.89
CA ILE A 4 25.41 -2.24 13.42
C ILE A 4 24.54 -1.56 12.37
N GLN A 5 24.40 -2.19 11.21
CA GLN A 5 23.61 -1.70 10.09
C GLN A 5 22.35 -2.56 9.91
N THR A 6 21.34 -2.02 9.24
CA THR A 6 20.15 -2.75 8.83
C THR A 6 20.50 -3.87 7.83
N LEU A 7 19.61 -4.85 7.68
CA LEU A 7 19.75 -5.88 6.66
C LEU A 7 19.57 -5.26 5.26
N ARG A 8 20.33 -5.77 4.29
CA ARG A 8 20.22 -5.31 2.91
C ARG A 8 18.81 -5.48 2.37
N GLY A 9 18.20 -4.38 1.93
CA GLY A 9 16.83 -4.35 1.41
C GLY A 9 15.75 -4.27 2.47
N MET A 10 16.12 -4.04 3.74
CA MET A 10 15.21 -3.67 4.82
C MET A 10 15.61 -2.28 5.29
N ASN A 11 14.76 -1.29 5.03
CA ASN A 11 15.12 0.11 5.23
C ASN A 11 14.35 0.70 6.42
N ASP A 12 15.02 1.58 7.18
CA ASP A 12 14.34 2.43 8.15
C ASP A 12 13.53 3.50 7.40
N ILE A 13 12.39 3.86 7.97
CA ILE A 13 11.60 5.01 7.54
C ILE A 13 11.88 6.13 8.55
N SER A 14 12.56 7.18 8.12
CA SER A 14 12.89 8.31 8.97
C SER A 14 11.64 9.06 9.45
N PRO A 15 11.70 9.86 10.53
CA PRO A 15 10.55 10.65 11.00
C PRO A 15 9.94 11.56 9.93
N GLN A 16 10.77 12.10 9.03
CA GLN A 16 10.29 12.92 7.93
C GLN A 16 9.54 12.09 6.89
N GLU A 17 10.11 10.94 6.50
CA GLU A 17 9.44 10.02 5.57
C GLU A 17 8.17 9.43 6.18
N ALA A 18 8.16 9.14 7.48
CA ALA A 18 6.99 8.61 8.18
C ALA A 18 5.76 9.53 8.08
N LYS A 19 5.93 10.85 7.96
CA LYS A 19 4.83 11.78 7.72
C LYS A 19 4.20 11.57 6.34
N GLU A 20 5.04 11.36 5.33
CA GLU A 20 4.60 11.07 3.96
C GLU A 20 3.83 9.75 3.91
N TRP A 21 4.33 8.74 4.60
CA TRP A 21 3.69 7.44 4.74
C TRP A 21 2.32 7.57 5.43
N SER A 22 2.26 8.25 6.57
CA SER A 22 1.02 8.45 7.31
C SER A 22 -0.03 9.20 6.49
N TYR A 23 0.37 10.21 5.71
CA TYR A 23 -0.52 10.91 4.79
C TYR A 23 -1.12 9.96 3.76
N LEU A 24 -0.27 9.16 3.09
CA LEU A 24 -0.72 8.20 2.08
C LEU A 24 -1.64 7.15 2.69
N GLU A 25 -1.22 6.52 3.78
CA GLU A 25 -2.02 5.51 4.47
C GLU A 25 -3.40 6.03 4.88
N GLN A 26 -3.46 7.25 5.43
CA GLN A 26 -4.73 7.85 5.83
C GLN A 26 -5.66 8.07 4.63
N LYS A 27 -5.12 8.49 3.48
CA LYS A 27 -5.91 8.64 2.24
C LYS A 27 -6.49 7.29 1.79
N LEU A 28 -5.66 6.25 1.70
CA LEU A 28 -6.11 4.92 1.30
C LEU A 28 -7.18 4.35 2.25
N LYS A 29 -6.94 4.44 3.56
CA LYS A 29 -7.88 4.00 4.61
C LYS A 29 -9.24 4.72 4.51
N THR A 30 -9.20 6.04 4.29
CA THR A 30 -10.42 6.85 4.18
C THR A 30 -11.25 6.44 2.96
N ILE A 31 -10.60 6.22 1.82
CA ILE A 31 -11.30 5.79 0.60
C ILE A 31 -11.89 4.39 0.78
N ALA A 32 -11.12 3.41 1.28
CA ALA A 32 -11.64 2.06 1.51
C ALA A 32 -12.88 2.07 2.42
N LYS A 33 -12.84 2.83 3.53
CA LYS A 33 -13.98 3.00 4.42
C LYS A 33 -15.20 3.62 3.72
N SER A 34 -14.99 4.56 2.79
CA SER A 34 -16.09 5.19 2.04
C SER A 34 -16.80 4.23 1.08
N TYR A 35 -16.16 3.11 0.72
CA TYR A 35 -16.73 2.00 -0.06
C TYR A 35 -17.30 0.87 0.83
N GLY A 36 -17.30 1.05 2.16
CA GLY A 36 -17.83 0.07 3.11
C GLY A 36 -16.88 -1.12 3.35
N TYR A 37 -15.57 -0.93 3.21
CA TYR A 37 -14.58 -1.96 3.56
C TYR A 37 -14.17 -1.84 5.02
N ASP A 38 -14.11 -2.97 5.71
CA ASP A 38 -13.67 -3.08 7.09
C ASP A 38 -12.18 -3.48 7.18
N GLU A 39 -11.51 -2.96 8.21
CA GLU A 39 -10.11 -3.31 8.45
C GLU A 39 -9.99 -4.72 9.04
N ILE A 40 -9.12 -5.55 8.46
CA ILE A 40 -8.69 -6.81 9.04
C ILE A 40 -7.18 -6.80 9.31
N ARG A 41 -6.78 -7.41 10.42
CA ARG A 41 -5.36 -7.58 10.78
C ARG A 41 -5.10 -9.04 11.07
N PHE A 42 -3.99 -9.56 10.56
CA PHE A 42 -3.57 -10.94 10.73
C PHE A 42 -2.04 -11.03 10.90
N PRO A 43 -1.50 -12.15 11.41
CA PRO A 43 -0.08 -12.30 11.73
C PRO A 43 0.86 -12.01 10.55
N LEU A 44 2.10 -11.63 10.89
CA LEU A 44 3.19 -11.47 9.92
C LEU A 44 3.88 -12.81 9.64
N VAL A 45 3.81 -13.73 10.60
CA VAL A 45 4.39 -15.07 10.55
C VAL A 45 3.26 -16.06 10.47
N GLU A 46 3.29 -16.92 9.49
CA GLU A 46 2.28 -17.95 9.22
C GLU A 46 2.97 -19.31 8.98
N LYS A 47 2.20 -20.40 9.00
CA LYS A 47 2.70 -21.69 8.54
C LYS A 47 3.11 -21.60 7.07
N THR A 48 4.26 -22.16 6.73
CA THR A 48 4.76 -22.16 5.35
C THR A 48 3.73 -22.76 4.38
N GLU A 49 3.00 -23.79 4.83
CA GLU A 49 1.95 -24.45 4.07
C GLU A 49 0.87 -23.51 3.54
N LEU A 50 0.56 -22.42 4.25
CA LEU A 50 -0.42 -21.43 3.81
C LEU A 50 -0.10 -20.87 2.42
N TYR A 51 1.18 -20.65 2.14
CA TYR A 51 1.62 -20.06 0.88
C TYR A 51 1.96 -21.10 -0.18
N THR A 52 2.45 -22.29 0.23
CA THR A 52 2.82 -23.34 -0.73
C THR A 52 1.61 -24.04 -1.31
N ARG A 53 0.52 -24.18 -0.56
CA ARG A 53 -0.67 -24.93 -0.97
C ARG A 53 -1.36 -24.39 -2.23
N SER A 54 -1.33 -23.09 -2.43
CA SER A 54 -2.02 -22.40 -3.54
C SER A 54 -1.10 -21.81 -4.61
N ASN A 55 0.22 -21.88 -4.42
CA ASN A 55 1.21 -21.22 -5.26
C ASN A 55 2.49 -22.03 -5.41
N GLU A 56 2.40 -23.36 -5.61
CA GLU A 56 3.55 -24.26 -5.63
C GLU A 56 4.64 -23.87 -6.63
N ALA A 57 4.25 -23.40 -7.81
CA ALA A 57 5.17 -22.99 -8.88
C ALA A 57 5.56 -21.51 -8.84
N ALA A 58 4.96 -20.69 -7.95
CA ALA A 58 5.23 -19.28 -7.90
C ALA A 58 6.67 -18.96 -7.44
N ASP A 59 7.38 -18.08 -8.16
CA ASP A 59 8.72 -17.61 -7.77
C ASP A 59 8.74 -17.03 -6.35
N ILE A 60 7.65 -16.38 -5.94
CA ILE A 60 7.43 -15.90 -4.57
C ILE A 60 7.63 -17.03 -3.55
N VAL A 61 7.08 -18.21 -3.82
CA VAL A 61 7.13 -19.36 -2.92
C VAL A 61 8.45 -20.12 -3.07
N THR A 62 8.88 -20.38 -4.29
CA THR A 62 10.03 -21.24 -4.55
C THR A 62 11.38 -20.54 -4.31
N LYS A 63 11.45 -19.21 -4.43
CA LYS A 63 12.73 -18.46 -4.40
C LYS A 63 12.76 -17.30 -3.39
N GLU A 64 11.61 -16.73 -3.03
CA GLU A 64 11.60 -15.41 -2.38
C GLU A 64 11.08 -15.43 -0.94
N MET A 65 10.49 -16.53 -0.45
CA MET A 65 10.01 -16.61 0.92
C MET A 65 11.16 -16.63 1.94
N TYR A 66 10.94 -15.92 3.05
CA TYR A 66 11.71 -16.08 4.27
C TYR A 66 11.09 -17.21 5.10
N THR A 67 11.66 -18.40 5.02
CA THR A 67 11.20 -19.61 5.70
C THR A 67 12.21 -20.06 6.72
N PHE A 68 11.74 -20.45 7.90
CA PHE A 68 12.57 -20.98 8.99
C PHE A 68 11.74 -21.93 9.88
N GLN A 69 12.41 -22.66 10.75
CA GLN A 69 11.74 -23.48 11.75
C GLN A 69 11.60 -22.72 13.05
N ASP A 70 10.44 -22.86 13.69
CA ASP A 70 10.25 -22.38 15.06
C ASP A 70 10.96 -23.32 16.07
N LYS A 71 10.87 -22.99 17.36
CA LYS A 71 11.49 -23.82 18.42
C LYS A 71 10.84 -25.20 18.55
N GLY A 72 9.64 -25.39 18.05
CA GLY A 72 8.92 -26.66 18.02
C GLY A 72 9.24 -27.50 16.77
N GLY A 73 10.02 -26.95 15.82
CA GLY A 73 10.34 -27.60 14.55
C GLY A 73 9.29 -27.41 13.46
N GLU A 74 8.27 -26.57 13.68
CA GLU A 74 7.26 -26.24 12.67
C GLU A 74 7.85 -25.28 11.62
N SER A 75 7.58 -25.55 10.33
CA SER A 75 8.00 -24.66 9.23
C SER A 75 7.09 -23.44 9.16
N ILE A 76 7.66 -22.28 9.38
CA ILE A 76 6.98 -20.99 9.37
C ILE A 76 7.64 -20.02 8.40
N SER A 77 6.88 -19.06 7.91
CA SER A 77 7.36 -18.06 6.95
C SER A 77 6.90 -16.67 7.32
N LEU A 78 7.74 -15.67 7.05
CA LEU A 78 7.28 -14.29 6.96
C LEU A 78 6.39 -14.14 5.72
N ARG A 79 5.22 -13.52 5.87
CA ARG A 79 4.24 -13.38 4.78
C ARG A 79 4.82 -12.67 3.55
N PRO A 80 4.87 -13.32 2.37
CA PRO A 80 5.38 -12.72 1.14
C PRO A 80 4.32 -11.89 0.40
N GLU A 81 3.05 -12.09 0.75
CA GLU A 81 1.87 -11.41 0.26
C GLU A 81 0.76 -11.48 1.32
N GLY A 82 -0.36 -10.79 1.13
CA GLY A 82 -1.38 -10.70 2.16
C GLY A 82 -2.67 -11.48 1.88
N THR A 83 -2.97 -11.83 0.62
CA THR A 83 -4.25 -12.44 0.24
C THR A 83 -4.48 -13.79 0.92
N ALA A 84 -3.51 -14.69 0.89
CA ALA A 84 -3.63 -16.00 1.56
C ALA A 84 -3.84 -15.84 3.08
N GLY A 85 -3.11 -14.91 3.73
CA GLY A 85 -3.30 -14.61 5.15
C GLY A 85 -4.67 -14.02 5.46
N CYS A 86 -5.19 -13.15 4.60
CA CYS A 86 -6.54 -12.59 4.71
C CYS A 86 -7.62 -13.69 4.57
N VAL A 87 -7.49 -14.56 3.56
CA VAL A 87 -8.38 -15.71 3.35
C VAL A 87 -8.40 -16.62 4.56
N ARG A 88 -7.23 -17.05 5.06
CA ARG A 88 -7.13 -17.88 6.26
C ARG A 88 -7.80 -17.21 7.46
N ALA A 89 -7.53 -15.91 7.68
CA ALA A 89 -8.13 -15.17 8.79
C ALA A 89 -9.66 -15.06 8.65
N ALA A 90 -10.16 -14.88 7.42
CA ALA A 90 -11.60 -14.85 7.16
C ALA A 90 -12.28 -16.20 7.41
N ILE A 91 -11.61 -17.31 7.08
CA ILE A 91 -12.07 -18.68 7.38
C ILE A 91 -12.10 -18.92 8.90
N ASP A 92 -10.99 -18.66 9.59
CA ASP A 92 -10.83 -18.95 11.03
C ASP A 92 -11.79 -18.15 11.92
N ASN A 93 -12.19 -16.96 11.47
CA ASN A 93 -13.14 -16.09 12.18
C ASN A 93 -14.59 -16.22 11.67
N ASP A 94 -14.91 -17.25 10.88
CA ASP A 94 -16.25 -17.49 10.33
C ASP A 94 -16.85 -16.33 9.52
N LEU A 95 -16.04 -15.40 9.01
CA LEU A 95 -16.51 -14.20 8.31
C LEU A 95 -17.21 -14.54 6.98
N LEU A 96 -16.87 -15.68 6.38
CA LEU A 96 -17.40 -16.11 5.07
C LEU A 96 -18.73 -16.86 5.17
N ARG A 97 -19.23 -17.14 6.38
CA ARG A 97 -20.39 -18.01 6.58
C ARG A 97 -21.73 -17.35 6.35
N THR A 98 -21.89 -16.12 6.80
CA THR A 98 -23.16 -15.37 6.80
C THR A 98 -23.10 -14.12 5.96
N ASP A 99 -21.94 -13.49 5.89
CA ASP A 99 -21.75 -12.21 5.24
C ASP A 99 -20.93 -12.36 3.95
N LYS A 100 -20.94 -11.33 3.14
CA LYS A 100 -20.09 -11.17 1.97
C LYS A 100 -19.10 -10.05 2.28
N PRO A 101 -18.05 -10.34 3.10
CA PRO A 101 -17.21 -9.31 3.64
C PRO A 101 -16.39 -8.61 2.59
N ARG A 102 -16.22 -7.31 2.80
CA ARG A 102 -15.32 -6.41 2.08
C ARG A 102 -14.25 -6.01 3.08
N LEU A 103 -13.06 -6.48 2.88
CA LEU A 103 -11.97 -6.33 3.84
C LEU A 103 -10.83 -5.53 3.22
N TRP A 104 -10.17 -4.71 4.02
CA TRP A 104 -8.90 -4.10 3.66
C TRP A 104 -7.87 -4.33 4.76
N TYR A 105 -6.60 -4.39 4.36
CA TYR A 105 -5.48 -4.47 5.29
C TYR A 105 -4.28 -3.68 4.78
N LEU A 106 -3.42 -3.29 5.72
CA LEU A 106 -2.18 -2.59 5.43
C LEU A 106 -1.08 -3.15 6.34
N GLY A 107 0.09 -3.38 5.78
CA GLY A 107 1.24 -3.79 6.58
C GLY A 107 2.41 -4.31 5.76
N PRO A 108 3.49 -4.70 6.46
CA PRO A 108 4.71 -5.17 5.83
C PRO A 108 4.55 -6.58 5.24
N MET A 109 5.22 -6.78 4.10
CA MET A 109 5.44 -8.06 3.41
C MET A 109 6.93 -8.29 3.25
N PHE A 110 7.34 -9.54 3.01
CA PHE A 110 8.75 -9.92 3.01
C PHE A 110 9.07 -10.83 1.83
N ARG A 111 9.99 -10.40 0.94
CA ARG A 111 10.47 -11.20 -0.18
C ARG A 111 11.97 -11.11 -0.31
N TYR A 112 12.65 -12.22 -0.45
CA TYR A 112 14.10 -12.27 -0.66
C TYR A 112 14.46 -11.94 -2.11
N GLU A 113 14.10 -10.74 -2.52
CA GLU A 113 14.38 -10.23 -3.85
C GLU A 113 15.69 -9.43 -3.91
N ARG A 114 16.19 -9.21 -5.15
CA ARG A 114 17.29 -8.27 -5.38
C ARG A 114 16.78 -6.84 -5.17
N PRO A 115 17.30 -6.11 -4.16
CA PRO A 115 16.85 -4.74 -3.91
C PRO A 115 17.15 -3.81 -5.08
N GLN A 116 16.18 -2.98 -5.44
CA GLN A 116 16.27 -1.93 -6.45
C GLN A 116 15.27 -0.81 -6.15
N LYS A 117 15.28 0.29 -6.91
CA LYS A 117 14.35 1.41 -6.70
C LYS A 117 12.89 0.92 -6.70
N GLY A 118 12.15 1.18 -5.62
CA GLY A 118 10.76 0.72 -5.45
C GLY A 118 10.57 -0.78 -5.18
N ARG A 119 11.66 -1.53 -4.90
CA ARG A 119 11.61 -2.95 -4.55
C ARG A 119 12.60 -3.24 -3.41
N SER A 120 12.06 -3.61 -2.28
CA SER A 120 12.76 -3.90 -1.04
C SER A 120 12.42 -5.30 -0.55
N ARG A 121 13.25 -5.88 0.32
CA ARG A 121 13.00 -7.19 0.92
C ARG A 121 11.93 -7.16 2.00
N GLN A 122 11.82 -6.04 2.70
CA GLN A 122 10.64 -5.67 3.48
C GLN A 122 9.98 -4.51 2.76
N PHE A 123 8.71 -4.65 2.44
CA PHE A 123 7.90 -3.63 1.75
C PHE A 123 6.47 -3.64 2.30
N HIS A 124 5.70 -2.61 2.01
CA HIS A 124 4.36 -2.47 2.54
C HIS A 124 3.32 -2.57 1.43
N GLN A 125 2.22 -3.25 1.73
CA GLN A 125 1.06 -3.30 0.85
C GLN A 125 -0.17 -2.76 1.56
N PHE A 126 -0.96 -1.99 0.81
CA PHE A 126 -2.37 -1.79 1.07
C PHE A 126 -3.14 -2.72 0.12
N SER A 127 -4.09 -3.46 0.66
CA SER A 127 -4.87 -4.42 -0.12
C SER A 127 -6.34 -4.36 0.26
N ALA A 128 -7.19 -4.73 -0.70
CA ALA A 128 -8.63 -4.86 -0.49
C ALA A 128 -9.12 -6.16 -1.14
N GLU A 129 -9.98 -6.89 -0.40
CA GLU A 129 -10.50 -8.21 -0.77
C GLU A 129 -12.00 -8.25 -0.58
N VAL A 130 -12.72 -8.87 -1.52
CA VAL A 130 -14.17 -9.09 -1.47
C VAL A 130 -14.46 -10.57 -1.61
N PHE A 131 -15.33 -11.09 -0.77
CA PHE A 131 -15.70 -12.50 -0.75
C PHE A 131 -17.19 -12.73 -0.99
N GLY A 132 -17.53 -13.88 -1.56
CA GLY A 132 -18.92 -14.34 -1.71
C GLY A 132 -19.71 -13.67 -2.83
N LEU A 133 -19.08 -12.86 -3.66
CA LEU A 133 -19.71 -12.17 -4.80
C LEU A 133 -19.04 -12.57 -6.11
N ARG A 134 -19.84 -13.11 -7.05
CA ARG A 134 -19.38 -13.39 -8.40
C ARG A 134 -20.24 -12.61 -9.39
N SER A 135 -19.88 -11.35 -9.62
CA SER A 135 -20.54 -10.52 -10.62
C SER A 135 -19.57 -9.48 -11.20
N PRO A 136 -19.77 -9.06 -12.48
CA PRO A 136 -18.97 -7.99 -13.10
C PRO A 136 -19.05 -6.66 -12.34
N GLU A 137 -20.17 -6.42 -11.65
CA GLU A 137 -20.41 -5.18 -10.89
C GLU A 137 -19.45 -5.05 -9.71
N ILE A 138 -19.13 -6.14 -8.99
CA ILE A 138 -18.18 -6.07 -7.88
C ILE A 138 -16.75 -5.92 -8.37
N ASP A 139 -16.40 -6.52 -9.52
CA ASP A 139 -15.11 -6.31 -10.16
C ASP A 139 -14.95 -4.85 -10.58
N ALA A 140 -15.99 -4.29 -11.21
CA ALA A 140 -16.01 -2.87 -11.59
C ALA A 140 -15.92 -1.95 -10.37
N GLU A 141 -16.66 -2.21 -9.29
CA GLU A 141 -16.60 -1.41 -8.06
C GLU A 141 -15.16 -1.37 -7.50
N LEU A 142 -14.49 -2.52 -7.44
CA LEU A 142 -13.13 -2.63 -6.92
C LEU A 142 -12.11 -1.88 -7.80
N ILE A 143 -12.26 -1.97 -9.13
CA ILE A 143 -11.45 -1.20 -10.09
C ILE A 143 -11.74 0.30 -9.97
N LEU A 144 -13.00 0.71 -9.84
CA LEU A 144 -13.39 2.10 -9.66
C LEU A 144 -12.90 2.68 -8.33
N MET A 145 -12.92 1.89 -7.25
CA MET A 145 -12.31 2.27 -5.97
C MET A 145 -10.81 2.53 -6.15
N SER A 146 -10.11 1.68 -6.87
CA SER A 146 -8.68 1.89 -7.15
C SER A 146 -8.43 3.15 -7.99
N SER A 147 -9.28 3.43 -8.98
CA SER A 147 -9.24 4.68 -9.75
C SER A 147 -9.44 5.92 -8.87
N ARG A 148 -10.27 5.81 -7.82
CA ARG A 148 -10.47 6.90 -6.86
C ARG A 148 -9.21 7.22 -6.07
N PHE A 149 -8.37 6.23 -5.72
CA PHE A 149 -7.07 6.50 -5.10
C PHE A 149 -6.21 7.43 -5.98
N TRP A 150 -6.14 7.14 -7.27
CA TRP A 150 -5.35 7.93 -8.21
C TRP A 150 -5.87 9.36 -8.34
N LYS A 151 -7.18 9.53 -8.36
CA LYS A 151 -7.82 10.83 -8.41
C LYS A 151 -7.52 11.65 -7.16
N GLU A 152 -7.68 11.07 -5.97
CA GLU A 152 -7.43 11.74 -4.69
C GLU A 152 -5.95 12.04 -4.43
N LEU A 153 -5.05 11.27 -5.05
CA LEU A 153 -3.61 11.48 -4.99
C LEU A 153 -3.08 12.39 -6.11
N GLY A 154 -3.93 12.77 -7.09
CA GLY A 154 -3.57 13.67 -8.17
C GLY A 154 -2.72 13.04 -9.28
N ILE A 155 -2.72 11.71 -9.42
CA ILE A 155 -1.86 10.97 -10.37
C ILE A 155 -2.62 10.27 -11.49
N SER A 156 -3.93 10.49 -11.66
CA SER A 156 -4.75 9.80 -12.67
C SER A 156 -4.20 9.86 -14.09
N ASN A 157 -3.55 10.97 -14.47
CA ASN A 157 -2.99 11.15 -15.81
C ASN A 157 -1.67 10.39 -16.04
N ASN A 158 -1.07 9.86 -14.98
CA ASN A 158 0.22 9.19 -15.01
C ASN A 158 0.10 7.67 -14.90
N ILE A 159 -1.13 7.16 -14.82
CA ILE A 159 -1.41 5.76 -14.57
C ILE A 159 -2.42 5.25 -15.60
N LYS A 160 -2.14 4.06 -16.16
CA LYS A 160 -2.99 3.36 -17.13
C LYS A 160 -3.52 2.08 -16.52
N LEU A 161 -4.77 1.74 -16.80
CA LEU A 161 -5.39 0.48 -16.44
C LEU A 161 -5.27 -0.51 -17.59
N GLU A 162 -4.69 -1.66 -17.32
CA GLU A 162 -4.74 -2.83 -18.17
C GLU A 162 -5.59 -3.92 -17.52
N LEU A 163 -6.39 -4.62 -18.30
CA LEU A 163 -7.25 -5.71 -17.88
C LEU A 163 -7.09 -6.91 -18.81
N ASN A 164 -7.37 -8.09 -18.26
CA ASN A 164 -7.51 -9.31 -19.05
C ASN A 164 -8.54 -10.24 -18.37
N ASN A 165 -8.98 -11.24 -19.13
CA ASN A 165 -9.75 -12.36 -18.62
C ASN A 165 -8.97 -13.66 -18.84
N LEU A 166 -8.66 -14.37 -17.74
CA LEU A 166 -7.93 -15.64 -17.81
C LEU A 166 -8.86 -16.85 -18.00
N GLY A 167 -10.17 -16.61 -18.09
CA GLY A 167 -11.16 -17.66 -18.17
C GLY A 167 -11.20 -18.57 -16.93
N ASP A 168 -11.89 -19.68 -17.08
CA ASP A 168 -11.96 -20.76 -16.09
C ASP A 168 -10.71 -21.65 -16.14
N GLU A 169 -10.68 -22.70 -15.35
CA GLU A 169 -9.57 -23.67 -15.32
C GLU A 169 -9.41 -24.42 -16.65
N LYS A 170 -10.52 -24.75 -17.32
CA LYS A 170 -10.51 -25.44 -18.61
C LYS A 170 -9.89 -24.56 -19.69
N THR A 171 -10.29 -23.30 -19.74
CA THR A 171 -9.71 -22.27 -20.61
C THR A 171 -8.20 -22.19 -20.41
N ARG A 172 -7.75 -22.00 -19.18
CA ARG A 172 -6.32 -21.90 -18.88
C ARG A 172 -5.52 -23.13 -19.26
N LYS A 173 -6.05 -24.35 -19.00
CA LYS A 173 -5.41 -25.61 -19.40
C LYS A 173 -5.31 -25.74 -20.92
N SER A 174 -6.36 -25.42 -21.66
CA SER A 174 -6.39 -25.49 -23.12
C SER A 174 -5.42 -24.49 -23.73
N TYR A 175 -5.44 -23.26 -23.25
CA TYR A 175 -4.54 -22.21 -23.70
C TYR A 175 -3.07 -22.52 -23.37
N SER A 176 -2.77 -22.99 -22.12
CA SER A 176 -1.43 -23.41 -21.75
C SER A 176 -0.88 -24.49 -22.65
N LYS A 177 -1.70 -25.47 -23.04
CA LYS A 177 -1.31 -26.52 -23.98
C LYS A 177 -0.98 -25.94 -25.37
N ALA A 178 -1.82 -25.08 -25.90
CA ALA A 178 -1.59 -24.45 -27.19
C ALA A 178 -0.32 -23.57 -27.18
N LEU A 179 -0.07 -22.83 -26.09
CA LEU A 179 1.12 -22.00 -25.93
C LEU A 179 2.41 -22.84 -25.87
N VAL A 180 2.38 -23.97 -25.17
CA VAL A 180 3.50 -24.91 -25.10
C VAL A 180 3.77 -25.52 -26.48
N GLU A 181 2.74 -25.98 -27.19
CA GLU A 181 2.85 -26.53 -28.55
C GLU A 181 3.41 -25.48 -29.52
N PHE A 182 2.92 -24.24 -29.44
CA PHE A 182 3.42 -23.13 -30.25
C PHE A 182 4.92 -22.89 -30.00
N LEU A 183 5.35 -22.73 -28.76
CA LEU A 183 6.74 -22.40 -28.41
C LEU A 183 7.72 -23.55 -28.73
N ASN A 184 7.30 -24.80 -28.53
CA ASN A 184 8.12 -25.98 -28.90
C ASN A 184 8.34 -26.08 -30.43
N ASN A 185 7.42 -25.57 -31.25
CA ASN A 185 7.53 -25.62 -32.70
C ASN A 185 8.39 -24.47 -33.30
N GLN A 186 8.86 -23.51 -32.49
CA GLN A 186 9.62 -22.35 -33.00
C GLN A 186 11.09 -22.64 -33.32
N ASN A 187 11.62 -23.83 -33.04
CA ASN A 187 13.02 -24.22 -33.27
C ASN A 187 14.07 -23.24 -32.71
N GLU A 188 13.72 -22.39 -31.76
CA GLU A 188 14.63 -21.48 -31.09
C GLU A 188 15.12 -22.06 -29.77
N ASP A 189 16.40 -21.83 -29.43
CA ASP A 189 16.97 -22.20 -28.13
C ASP A 189 16.40 -21.29 -27.04
N LEU A 190 15.35 -21.76 -26.37
CA LEU A 190 14.78 -21.08 -25.20
C LEU A 190 15.76 -21.13 -24.03
N ASP A 191 15.92 -20.00 -23.33
CA ASP A 191 16.75 -19.97 -22.13
C ASP A 191 16.19 -20.88 -21.02
N LYS A 192 17.05 -21.24 -20.05
CA LYS A 192 16.68 -22.18 -18.97
C LYS A 192 15.49 -21.73 -18.11
N ASP A 193 15.31 -20.42 -17.91
CA ASP A 193 14.18 -19.90 -17.14
C ASP A 193 12.87 -20.05 -17.92
N THR A 194 12.90 -19.76 -19.21
CA THR A 194 11.76 -19.97 -20.12
C THR A 194 11.39 -21.44 -20.23
N GLN A 195 12.39 -22.34 -20.37
CA GLN A 195 12.16 -23.80 -20.38
C GLN A 195 11.51 -24.28 -19.08
N ARG A 196 11.98 -23.80 -17.93
CA ARG A 196 11.38 -24.11 -16.64
C ARG A 196 9.93 -23.64 -16.55
N LYS A 197 9.65 -22.40 -16.96
CA LYS A 197 8.27 -21.85 -16.98
C LYS A 197 7.34 -22.62 -17.89
N LEU A 198 7.82 -23.12 -19.04
CA LEU A 198 7.04 -23.99 -19.93
C LEU A 198 6.57 -25.27 -19.24
N ILE A 199 7.34 -25.82 -18.31
CA ILE A 199 7.01 -27.03 -17.57
C ILE A 199 6.13 -26.73 -16.37
N GLU A 200 6.49 -25.71 -15.57
CA GLU A 200 5.86 -25.44 -14.27
C GLU A 200 4.56 -24.64 -14.42
N ASN A 201 4.59 -23.55 -15.19
CA ASN A 201 3.42 -22.69 -15.46
C ASN A 201 3.64 -21.90 -16.77
N PRO A 202 3.18 -22.41 -17.92
CA PRO A 202 3.38 -21.77 -19.23
C PRO A 202 2.87 -20.36 -19.34
N LEU A 203 1.77 -20.00 -18.64
CA LEU A 203 1.19 -18.65 -18.69
C LEU A 203 2.18 -17.57 -18.21
N ARG A 204 3.13 -17.91 -17.35
CA ARG A 204 4.16 -16.96 -16.87
C ARG A 204 5.14 -16.50 -17.93
N ILE A 205 5.18 -17.17 -19.08
CA ILE A 205 6.01 -16.76 -20.21
C ILE A 205 5.47 -15.44 -20.79
N LEU A 206 4.15 -15.20 -20.69
CA LEU A 206 3.51 -13.98 -21.17
C LEU A 206 4.03 -12.72 -20.43
N ASP A 207 4.50 -12.85 -19.20
CA ASP A 207 5.14 -11.77 -18.41
C ASP A 207 6.67 -11.69 -18.62
N SER A 208 7.21 -12.32 -19.67
CA SER A 208 8.62 -12.26 -19.98
C SER A 208 9.05 -10.85 -20.35
N LYS A 209 10.21 -10.42 -19.84
CA LYS A 209 10.86 -9.15 -20.21
C LYS A 209 11.96 -9.35 -21.26
N SER A 210 12.19 -10.57 -21.71
CA SER A 210 13.13 -10.88 -22.79
C SER A 210 12.57 -10.42 -24.14
N SER A 211 13.32 -9.55 -24.83
CA SER A 211 12.92 -9.07 -26.17
C SER A 211 12.75 -10.20 -27.19
N ALA A 212 13.56 -11.26 -27.08
CA ALA A 212 13.43 -12.45 -27.94
C ALA A 212 12.11 -13.17 -27.69
N ILE A 213 11.76 -13.42 -26.42
CA ILE A 213 10.50 -14.07 -26.06
C ILE A 213 9.31 -13.18 -26.42
N LEU A 214 9.36 -11.87 -26.19
CA LEU A 214 8.28 -10.94 -26.56
C LEU A 214 8.01 -10.97 -28.06
N LYS A 215 9.06 -11.05 -28.89
CA LYS A 215 8.93 -11.16 -30.34
C LYS A 215 8.28 -12.49 -30.77
N LEU A 216 8.65 -13.61 -30.13
CA LEU A 216 7.99 -14.90 -30.36
C LEU A 216 6.50 -14.85 -30.02
N LEU A 217 6.16 -14.22 -28.90
CA LEU A 217 4.78 -14.09 -28.43
C LEU A 217 3.89 -13.19 -29.32
N GLU A 218 4.46 -12.40 -30.25
CA GLU A 218 3.66 -11.63 -31.20
C GLU A 218 2.78 -12.52 -32.08
N ASN A 219 3.24 -13.75 -32.39
CA ASN A 219 2.53 -14.72 -33.21
C ASN A 219 1.93 -15.89 -32.39
N ALA A 220 1.97 -15.80 -31.06
CA ALA A 220 1.40 -16.83 -30.20
C ALA A 220 -0.14 -16.80 -30.24
N PRO A 221 -0.82 -17.93 -29.97
CA PRO A 221 -2.27 -17.93 -29.81
C PRO A 221 -2.69 -16.96 -28.70
N SER A 222 -3.85 -16.31 -28.85
CA SER A 222 -4.43 -15.46 -27.84
C SER A 222 -5.26 -16.28 -26.86
N ILE A 223 -5.28 -15.88 -25.57
CA ILE A 223 -6.17 -16.51 -24.59
C ILE A 223 -7.66 -16.29 -24.97
N GLU A 224 -7.96 -15.19 -25.64
CA GLU A 224 -9.31 -14.84 -26.10
C GLU A 224 -9.94 -15.92 -27.00
N ASP A 225 -9.11 -16.67 -27.76
CA ASP A 225 -9.58 -17.75 -28.64
C ASP A 225 -10.06 -18.99 -27.85
N PHE A 226 -9.78 -19.07 -26.56
CA PHE A 226 -10.07 -20.20 -25.68
C PHE A 226 -11.14 -19.89 -24.63
N ILE A 227 -11.50 -18.63 -24.45
CA ILE A 227 -12.48 -18.19 -23.45
C ILE A 227 -13.87 -18.69 -23.83
N ASP A 228 -14.59 -19.31 -22.88
CA ASP A 228 -15.97 -19.73 -23.03
C ASP A 228 -16.94 -18.54 -23.10
N GLU A 229 -18.17 -18.80 -23.55
CA GLU A 229 -19.16 -17.74 -23.78
C GLU A 229 -19.56 -17.01 -22.50
N ASP A 230 -19.74 -17.75 -21.38
CA ASP A 230 -20.09 -17.16 -20.07
C ASP A 230 -19.00 -16.19 -19.60
N SER A 231 -17.72 -16.55 -19.81
CA SER A 231 -16.58 -15.70 -19.46
C SER A 231 -16.45 -14.47 -20.37
N LYS A 232 -16.86 -14.59 -21.65
CA LYS A 232 -16.93 -13.45 -22.57
C LYS A 232 -18.03 -12.46 -22.16
N GLU A 233 -19.24 -12.95 -21.94
CA GLU A 233 -20.37 -12.13 -21.49
C GLU A 233 -20.04 -11.41 -20.17
N TYR A 234 -19.36 -12.12 -19.26
CA TYR A 234 -18.89 -11.53 -18.00
C TYR A 234 -17.92 -10.38 -18.24
N GLN A 235 -16.93 -10.57 -19.10
CA GLN A 235 -15.96 -9.54 -19.45
C GLN A 235 -16.63 -8.36 -20.17
N GLU A 236 -17.46 -8.61 -21.16
CA GLU A 236 -18.19 -7.56 -21.88
C GLU A 236 -19.00 -6.68 -20.92
N ARG A 237 -19.71 -7.30 -19.97
CA ARG A 237 -20.47 -6.58 -18.96
C ARG A 237 -19.58 -5.74 -18.05
N LEU A 238 -18.42 -6.24 -17.64
CA LEU A 238 -17.43 -5.49 -16.87
C LEU A 238 -16.95 -4.24 -17.65
N LEU A 239 -16.55 -4.44 -18.91
CA LEU A 239 -16.06 -3.36 -19.77
C LEU A 239 -17.12 -2.29 -20.01
N GLU A 240 -18.39 -2.68 -20.24
CA GLU A 240 -19.51 -1.74 -20.34
C GLU A 240 -19.66 -0.86 -19.09
N ILE A 241 -19.54 -1.43 -17.88
CA ILE A 241 -19.67 -0.68 -16.63
C ILE A 241 -18.52 0.33 -16.50
N LEU A 242 -17.31 -0.09 -16.83
CA LEU A 242 -16.13 0.77 -16.75
C LEU A 242 -16.23 1.92 -17.78
N ASP A 243 -16.68 1.62 -19.00
CA ASP A 243 -16.87 2.63 -20.05
C ASP A 243 -17.97 3.65 -19.67
N LYS A 244 -19.13 3.19 -19.18
CA LYS A 244 -20.19 4.05 -18.64
C LYS A 244 -19.73 4.94 -17.48
N SER A 245 -18.69 4.50 -16.76
CA SER A 245 -18.04 5.27 -15.67
C SER A 245 -16.97 6.23 -16.20
N ASN A 246 -16.77 6.33 -17.51
CA ASN A 246 -15.72 7.11 -18.17
C ASN A 246 -14.30 6.75 -17.71
N LEU A 247 -14.09 5.51 -17.31
CA LEU A 247 -12.76 5.02 -16.95
C LEU A 247 -12.04 4.51 -18.21
N LYS A 248 -10.87 5.08 -18.50
CA LYS A 248 -10.02 4.62 -19.60
C LYS A 248 -9.29 3.34 -19.19
N PHE A 249 -9.32 2.35 -20.06
CA PHE A 249 -8.63 1.07 -19.88
C PHE A 249 -8.13 0.51 -21.21
N GLU A 250 -7.26 -0.47 -21.13
CA GLU A 250 -6.77 -1.27 -22.26
C GLU A 250 -6.98 -2.74 -21.93
N VAL A 251 -7.54 -3.51 -22.88
CA VAL A 251 -7.58 -4.97 -22.77
C VAL A 251 -6.26 -5.51 -23.31
N ASN A 252 -5.50 -6.18 -22.44
CA ASN A 252 -4.20 -6.75 -22.77
C ASN A 252 -4.27 -8.29 -22.64
N PRO A 253 -4.41 -9.05 -23.73
CA PRO A 253 -4.54 -10.51 -23.68
C PRO A 253 -3.29 -11.24 -23.15
N ARG A 254 -2.17 -10.53 -23.03
CA ARG A 254 -0.94 -11.06 -22.42
C ARG A 254 -0.81 -10.76 -20.92
N LEU A 255 -1.73 -9.98 -20.37
CA LEU A 255 -1.68 -9.68 -18.93
C LEU A 255 -1.98 -10.93 -18.11
N VAL A 256 -1.01 -11.37 -17.34
CA VAL A 256 -1.10 -12.44 -16.34
C VAL A 256 -0.57 -11.94 -15.00
N ARG A 257 -0.82 -12.69 -13.94
CA ARG A 257 -0.36 -12.33 -12.59
C ARG A 257 0.71 -13.30 -12.09
N GLY A 258 1.56 -12.79 -11.19
CA GLY A 258 2.68 -13.55 -10.62
C GLY A 258 2.30 -14.64 -9.59
N LEU A 259 1.01 -14.89 -9.36
CA LEU A 259 0.49 -15.89 -8.43
C LEU A 259 -0.47 -16.82 -9.18
N ASP A 260 -0.46 -18.12 -8.84
CA ASP A 260 -1.13 -19.16 -9.61
C ASP A 260 -2.64 -19.22 -9.37
N TYR A 261 -3.12 -18.68 -8.27
CA TYR A 261 -4.52 -18.74 -7.86
C TYR A 261 -5.47 -17.85 -8.69
N TYR A 262 -4.96 -16.93 -9.51
CA TYR A 262 -5.81 -16.04 -10.28
C TYR A 262 -6.60 -16.75 -11.38
N ASN A 263 -7.85 -16.31 -11.57
CA ASN A 263 -8.76 -16.76 -12.62
C ASN A 263 -9.64 -15.60 -13.08
N GLN A 264 -10.34 -15.75 -14.22
CA GLN A 264 -11.26 -14.72 -14.74
C GLN A 264 -10.60 -13.34 -14.83
N THR A 265 -11.23 -12.30 -14.30
CA THR A 265 -10.74 -10.93 -14.32
C THR A 265 -9.37 -10.78 -13.62
N VAL A 266 -8.40 -10.23 -14.34
CA VAL A 266 -7.13 -9.72 -13.79
C VAL A 266 -6.90 -8.31 -14.29
N PHE A 267 -6.25 -7.48 -13.46
CA PHE A 267 -5.99 -6.10 -13.81
C PHE A 267 -4.73 -5.54 -13.15
N GLU A 268 -4.13 -4.56 -13.80
CA GLU A 268 -2.98 -3.82 -13.31
C GLU A 268 -3.12 -2.32 -13.60
N TRP A 269 -2.68 -1.53 -12.65
CA TRP A 269 -2.44 -0.11 -12.85
C TRP A 269 -0.95 0.12 -13.01
N LYS A 270 -0.56 0.66 -14.15
CA LYS A 270 0.83 0.84 -14.57
C LYS A 270 1.19 2.29 -14.78
N THR A 271 2.47 2.62 -14.60
CA THR A 271 3.03 3.94 -14.89
C THR A 271 4.37 3.82 -15.61
N GLU A 272 4.61 4.67 -16.59
CA GLU A 272 5.88 4.73 -17.29
C GLU A 272 6.99 5.47 -16.49
N LEU A 273 6.60 6.19 -15.42
CA LEU A 273 7.50 7.05 -14.65
C LEU A 273 8.46 6.28 -13.74
N LEU A 274 8.21 5.01 -13.46
CA LEU A 274 9.04 4.17 -12.59
C LEU A 274 9.90 3.15 -13.36
N GLY A 275 10.04 3.30 -14.67
CA GLY A 275 10.86 2.43 -15.52
C GLY A 275 10.35 0.99 -15.52
N SER A 276 11.25 0.01 -15.37
CA SER A 276 10.89 -1.42 -15.42
C SER A 276 10.00 -1.93 -14.26
N GLN A 277 9.71 -1.09 -13.27
CA GLN A 277 8.85 -1.39 -12.13
C GLN A 277 7.52 -0.64 -12.27
N ASP A 278 6.88 -0.78 -13.42
CA ASP A 278 5.74 -0.01 -13.89
C ASP A 278 4.42 -0.29 -13.14
N THR A 279 4.21 -1.50 -12.63
CA THR A 279 2.99 -1.87 -11.91
C THR A 279 2.96 -1.29 -10.51
N ILE A 280 1.97 -0.44 -10.21
CA ILE A 280 1.73 0.16 -8.88
C ILE A 280 0.70 -0.65 -8.09
N LEU A 281 -0.35 -1.11 -8.77
CA LEU A 281 -1.40 -1.93 -8.22
C LEU A 281 -1.64 -3.12 -9.14
N GLY A 282 -1.85 -4.27 -8.56
CA GLY A 282 -2.28 -5.43 -9.28
C GLY A 282 -3.31 -6.24 -8.52
N GLY A 283 -4.29 -6.77 -9.25
CA GLY A 283 -5.41 -7.50 -8.68
C GLY A 283 -6.07 -8.46 -9.65
N GLY A 284 -7.13 -9.10 -9.18
CA GLY A 284 -7.94 -10.02 -9.96
C GLY A 284 -8.74 -10.98 -9.10
N ARG A 285 -9.50 -11.87 -9.76
CA ARG A 285 -10.29 -12.92 -9.14
C ARG A 285 -9.45 -14.13 -8.78
N TYR A 286 -9.82 -14.76 -7.67
CA TYR A 286 -9.19 -15.97 -7.15
C TYR A 286 -10.25 -16.87 -6.49
N ASP A 287 -11.26 -17.29 -7.26
CA ASP A 287 -12.48 -17.95 -6.78
C ASP A 287 -12.25 -19.31 -6.09
N LYS A 288 -11.09 -19.97 -6.32
CA LYS A 288 -10.76 -21.26 -5.71
C LYS A 288 -9.92 -21.18 -4.44
N LEU A 289 -9.27 -20.06 -4.19
CA LEU A 289 -8.29 -19.94 -3.09
C LEU A 289 -8.90 -20.24 -1.71
N VAL A 290 -10.15 -19.85 -1.46
CA VAL A 290 -10.83 -20.12 -0.20
C VAL A 290 -10.97 -21.62 0.02
N GLU A 291 -11.36 -22.38 -1.02
CA GLU A 291 -11.51 -23.84 -0.97
C GLU A 291 -10.15 -24.55 -0.82
N GLU A 292 -9.14 -24.11 -1.57
CA GLU A 292 -7.76 -24.61 -1.49
C GLU A 292 -7.16 -24.44 -0.08
N LEU A 293 -7.53 -23.38 0.62
CA LEU A 293 -7.11 -23.12 2.00
C LEU A 293 -8.02 -23.76 3.07
N GLY A 294 -8.95 -24.61 2.65
CA GLY A 294 -9.78 -25.44 3.55
C GLY A 294 -11.12 -24.82 3.94
N GLY A 295 -11.50 -23.69 3.33
CA GLY A 295 -12.84 -23.11 3.48
C GLY A 295 -13.88 -23.75 2.55
N LYS A 296 -15.11 -23.28 2.62
CA LYS A 296 -16.14 -23.62 1.62
C LYS A 296 -15.89 -22.82 0.36
N ALA A 297 -16.24 -23.38 -0.81
CA ALA A 297 -16.16 -22.67 -2.09
C ALA A 297 -16.80 -21.28 -1.99
N CYS A 298 -16.01 -20.24 -2.24
CA CYS A 298 -16.39 -18.86 -2.06
C CYS A 298 -15.65 -17.99 -3.11
N PRO A 299 -16.38 -17.42 -4.09
CA PRO A 299 -15.75 -16.56 -5.06
C PRO A 299 -15.13 -15.33 -4.39
N ALA A 300 -13.99 -14.91 -4.89
CA ALA A 300 -13.27 -13.77 -4.32
C ALA A 300 -12.52 -12.97 -5.37
N ILE A 301 -12.36 -11.69 -5.09
CA ILE A 301 -11.59 -10.75 -5.89
C ILE A 301 -10.89 -9.75 -4.98
N GLY A 302 -9.67 -9.34 -5.33
CA GLY A 302 -8.94 -8.34 -4.57
C GLY A 302 -7.82 -7.69 -5.36
N PHE A 303 -7.17 -6.72 -4.73
CA PHE A 303 -5.97 -6.08 -5.25
C PHE A 303 -4.99 -5.71 -4.14
N SER A 304 -3.73 -5.49 -4.54
CA SER A 304 -2.68 -4.97 -3.68
C SER A 304 -1.96 -3.80 -4.33
N ILE A 305 -1.67 -2.77 -3.52
CA ILE A 305 -0.86 -1.58 -3.88
C ILE A 305 0.48 -1.67 -3.14
N GLY A 306 1.60 -1.58 -3.87
CA GLY A 306 2.92 -1.43 -3.25
C GLY A 306 3.17 0.02 -2.83
N LEU A 307 3.25 0.29 -1.51
CA LEU A 307 3.34 1.65 -1.00
C LEU A 307 4.66 2.33 -1.34
N GLU A 308 5.78 1.60 -1.35
CA GLU A 308 7.09 2.14 -1.72
C GLU A 308 7.08 2.73 -3.14
N ARG A 309 6.45 2.02 -4.09
CA ARG A 309 6.33 2.49 -5.47
C ARG A 309 5.42 3.70 -5.57
N LEU A 310 4.30 3.68 -4.86
CA LEU A 310 3.35 4.79 -4.86
C LEU A 310 3.97 6.05 -4.23
N ILE A 311 4.70 5.94 -3.13
CA ILE A 311 5.43 7.05 -2.51
C ILE A 311 6.49 7.61 -3.47
N LEU A 312 7.24 6.74 -4.15
CA LEU A 312 8.21 7.19 -5.15
C LEU A 312 7.56 7.99 -6.26
N LEU A 313 6.45 7.51 -6.81
CA LEU A 313 5.71 8.22 -7.85
C LEU A 313 5.21 9.58 -7.37
N LEU A 314 4.65 9.65 -6.17
CA LEU A 314 4.17 10.90 -5.59
C LEU A 314 5.30 11.89 -5.32
N LYS A 315 6.47 11.42 -4.89
CA LYS A 315 7.67 12.26 -4.71
C LYS A 315 8.17 12.83 -6.04
N GLU A 316 8.26 12.01 -7.08
CA GLU A 316 8.70 12.46 -8.41
C GLU A 316 7.76 13.52 -8.99
N GLN A 317 6.47 13.46 -8.66
CA GLN A 317 5.46 14.44 -9.07
C GLN A 317 5.30 15.61 -8.08
N SER A 318 6.06 15.66 -6.98
CA SER A 318 5.95 16.68 -5.92
C SER A 318 4.52 16.81 -5.35
N LEU A 319 3.79 15.69 -5.26
CA LEU A 319 2.39 15.64 -4.84
C LEU A 319 2.21 15.29 -3.36
N ILE A 320 3.26 14.91 -2.65
CA ILE A 320 3.17 14.65 -1.22
C ILE A 320 3.08 15.98 -0.47
N LYS A 321 1.91 16.19 0.11
CA LYS A 321 1.66 17.32 1.00
C LYS A 321 1.67 16.80 2.43
N HIS A 322 2.66 17.14 3.19
CA HIS A 322 2.64 17.00 4.65
C HIS A 322 2.81 18.39 5.26
N GLU A 323 1.94 18.72 6.15
CA GLU A 323 2.13 19.88 7.00
C GLU A 323 2.83 19.41 8.28
N ASP A 324 3.95 20.01 8.58
CA ASP A 324 4.53 19.93 9.92
C ASP A 324 3.60 20.68 10.85
N LYS A 325 2.67 19.95 11.45
CA LYS A 325 1.72 20.54 12.39
C LYS A 325 2.39 20.67 13.75
N LEU A 326 3.14 21.74 13.93
CA LEU A 326 3.54 22.22 15.24
C LEU A 326 2.83 23.56 15.46
N ASP A 327 1.89 23.57 16.38
CA ASP A 327 1.11 24.77 16.64
C ASP A 327 1.87 25.71 17.55
N ILE A 328 2.44 25.21 18.66
CA ILE A 328 3.06 26.01 19.70
C ILE A 328 4.48 25.55 20.00
N TYR A 329 5.38 26.51 20.14
CA TYR A 329 6.71 26.31 20.70
C TYR A 329 6.87 27.18 21.95
N PHE A 330 7.07 26.55 23.14
CA PHE A 330 7.37 27.28 24.37
C PHE A 330 8.83 27.67 24.45
N ILE A 331 9.07 28.95 24.74
CA ILE A 331 10.36 29.57 25.02
C ILE A 331 10.40 29.89 26.51
N CYS A 332 11.35 29.32 27.25
CA CYS A 332 11.45 29.44 28.70
C CYS A 332 12.84 29.91 29.10
N PHE A 333 12.92 30.87 30.05
CA PHE A 333 14.20 31.46 30.42
C PHE A 333 14.72 31.03 31.78
N THR A 334 13.88 30.44 32.64
CA THR A 334 14.24 29.98 34.00
C THR A 334 13.65 28.60 34.24
N GLU A 335 14.18 27.88 35.25
CA GLU A 335 13.63 26.59 35.68
C GLU A 335 12.15 26.71 36.08
N ARG A 336 11.78 27.78 36.78
CA ARG A 336 10.41 28.07 37.19
C ARG A 336 9.49 28.29 35.94
N SER A 337 9.96 29.03 34.95
CA SER A 337 9.19 29.24 33.72
C SER A 337 9.03 27.93 32.92
N LEU A 338 9.99 27.02 33.01
CA LEU A 338 9.91 25.70 32.38
C LEU A 338 8.85 24.81 33.06
N GLU A 339 8.81 24.81 34.42
CA GLU A 339 7.78 24.09 35.19
C GLU A 339 6.37 24.61 34.82
N GLU A 340 6.19 25.93 34.80
CA GLU A 340 4.91 26.54 34.40
C GLU A 340 4.54 26.25 32.94
N ALA A 341 5.50 26.23 32.00
CA ALA A 341 5.26 25.88 30.63
C ALA A 341 4.70 24.44 30.48
N ILE A 342 5.22 23.50 31.29
CA ILE A 342 4.68 22.13 31.34
C ILE A 342 3.23 22.15 31.80
N MET A 343 2.92 22.88 32.88
CA MET A 343 1.58 22.96 33.42
C MET A 343 0.60 23.65 32.43
N TYR A 344 1.04 24.73 31.78
CA TYR A 344 0.24 25.39 30.73
C TYR A 344 0.04 24.50 29.52
N SER A 345 1.05 23.73 29.13
CA SER A 345 0.93 22.77 28.01
C SER A 345 -0.16 21.74 28.25
N GLU A 346 -0.24 21.16 29.47
CA GLU A 346 -1.28 20.20 29.81
C GLU A 346 -2.67 20.86 29.83
N LYS A 347 -2.81 22.03 30.46
CA LYS A 347 -4.08 22.77 30.44
C LYS A 347 -4.52 23.15 29.01
N LEU A 348 -3.58 23.48 28.13
CA LEU A 348 -3.91 23.75 26.72
C LEU A 348 -4.38 22.48 25.99
N LYS A 349 -3.82 21.32 26.27
CA LYS A 349 -4.25 20.04 25.72
C LYS A 349 -5.63 19.62 26.23
N ASP A 350 -5.97 19.91 27.48
CA ASP A 350 -7.31 19.68 28.03
C ASP A 350 -8.38 20.49 27.26
N GLU A 351 -8.06 21.75 26.91
CA GLU A 351 -8.96 22.64 26.19
C GLU A 351 -8.96 22.45 24.65
N LEU A 352 -7.82 21.97 24.11
CA LEU A 352 -7.54 21.81 22.70
C LEU A 352 -6.84 20.45 22.45
N PRO A 353 -7.54 19.33 22.48
CA PRO A 353 -6.94 17.98 22.50
C PRO A 353 -6.02 17.64 21.32
N TYR A 354 -6.15 18.37 20.21
CA TYR A 354 -5.35 18.12 18.98
C TYR A 354 -4.24 19.12 18.77
N ILE A 355 -3.97 20.02 19.74
CA ILE A 355 -2.90 21.00 19.65
C ILE A 355 -1.55 20.34 19.79
N VAL A 356 -0.63 20.66 18.92
CA VAL A 356 0.75 20.12 18.96
C VAL A 356 1.66 21.14 19.60
N ILE A 357 2.19 20.78 20.77
CA ILE A 357 3.02 21.68 21.59
C ILE A 357 4.42 21.07 21.75
N LYS A 358 5.45 21.89 21.59
CA LYS A 358 6.83 21.57 21.92
C LYS A 358 7.37 22.58 22.93
N ILE A 359 7.94 22.09 24.01
CA ILE A 359 8.60 22.91 25.03
C ILE A 359 10.10 22.87 24.81
N ASN A 360 10.78 24.01 24.81
CA ASN A 360 12.25 24.03 24.84
C ASN A 360 12.73 23.70 26.25
N LEU A 361 13.25 22.48 26.43
CA LEU A 361 13.71 22.00 27.72
C LEU A 361 15.13 22.50 28.10
N GLY A 362 15.81 23.21 27.21
CA GLY A 362 17.11 23.82 27.47
C GLY A 362 16.95 25.29 27.80
N LEU A 363 17.68 25.77 28.80
CA LEU A 363 17.69 27.18 29.20
C LEU A 363 18.78 27.98 28.46
N GLU A 364 18.80 27.87 27.13
CA GLU A 364 19.76 28.62 26.32
C GLU A 364 19.31 30.10 26.18
N SER A 365 20.18 30.90 25.56
CA SER A 365 19.89 32.32 25.33
C SER A 365 18.61 32.50 24.52
N ALA A 366 17.91 33.62 24.75
CA ALA A 366 16.68 33.96 24.02
C ALA A 366 16.81 33.83 22.48
N ASN A 367 17.90 34.37 21.91
CA ASN A 367 18.18 34.29 20.48
C ASN A 367 18.29 32.84 19.98
N SER A 368 18.89 31.95 20.77
CA SER A 368 18.99 30.51 20.42
C SER A 368 17.62 29.87 20.41
N GLN A 369 16.80 30.13 21.44
CA GLN A 369 15.47 29.57 21.57
C GLN A 369 14.53 30.06 20.46
N PHE A 370 14.54 31.35 20.11
CA PHE A 370 13.77 31.89 18.99
C PHE A 370 14.17 31.28 17.65
N LYS A 371 15.48 31.08 17.40
CA LYS A 371 15.95 30.39 16.19
C LYS A 371 15.47 28.95 16.13
N LYS A 372 15.44 28.25 17.26
CA LYS A 372 14.91 26.88 17.34
C LYS A 372 13.40 26.86 17.10
N ALA A 373 12.65 27.81 17.68
CA ALA A 373 11.22 27.95 17.48
C ALA A 373 10.88 28.17 15.98
N ASP A 374 11.57 29.09 15.33
CA ASP A 374 11.38 29.37 13.90
C ASP A 374 11.73 28.17 13.03
N LYS A 375 12.88 27.52 13.28
CA LYS A 375 13.33 26.32 12.56
C LYS A 375 12.41 25.12 12.79
N SER A 376 11.66 25.09 13.89
CA SER A 376 10.78 23.95 14.24
C SER A 376 9.53 23.87 13.38
N GLY A 377 9.20 24.92 12.62
CA GLY A 377 7.95 24.99 11.85
C GLY A 377 6.73 25.44 12.68
N ALA A 378 6.90 25.74 14.00
CA ALA A 378 5.78 26.17 14.84
C ALA A 378 5.07 27.40 14.28
N LYS A 379 3.74 27.43 14.41
CA LYS A 379 2.93 28.59 13.99
C LYS A 379 3.15 29.76 14.93
N MET A 380 3.28 29.48 16.23
CA MET A 380 3.42 30.50 17.27
C MET A 380 4.41 30.11 18.36
N ALA A 381 4.99 31.10 19.00
CA ALA A 381 5.77 30.95 20.22
C ALA A 381 4.98 31.47 21.44
N LEU A 382 5.00 30.73 22.52
CA LEU A 382 4.61 31.16 23.84
C LEU A 382 5.87 31.36 24.67
N ILE A 383 6.01 32.53 25.24
CA ILE A 383 7.23 32.95 25.95
C ILE A 383 6.90 33.12 27.41
N LEU A 384 7.71 32.53 28.27
CA LEU A 384 7.63 32.62 29.72
C LEU A 384 8.98 32.99 30.30
N GLY A 385 9.00 34.13 30.96
CA GLY A 385 10.10 34.61 31.78
C GLY A 385 9.59 35.02 33.18
N GLU A 386 10.42 35.60 33.99
CA GLU A 386 10.04 36.06 35.34
C GLU A 386 8.93 37.11 35.31
N GLU A 387 8.97 38.06 34.34
CA GLU A 387 7.96 39.10 34.18
C GLU A 387 6.58 38.50 33.83
N GLU A 388 6.53 37.50 32.96
CA GLU A 388 5.33 36.78 32.59
C GLU A 388 4.74 36.02 33.80
N LEU A 389 5.59 35.38 34.57
CA LEU A 389 5.19 34.64 35.78
C LEU A 389 4.61 35.58 36.84
N GLU A 390 5.27 36.71 37.13
CA GLU A 390 4.83 37.70 38.11
C GLU A 390 3.52 38.35 37.72
N SER A 391 3.38 38.70 36.43
CA SER A 391 2.15 39.31 35.88
C SER A 391 1.02 38.31 35.58
N LYS A 392 1.26 37.01 35.76
CA LYS A 392 0.33 35.91 35.39
C LYS A 392 -0.14 35.99 33.94
N LYS A 393 0.75 36.36 33.02
CA LYS A 393 0.49 36.46 31.60
C LYS A 393 1.47 35.58 30.83
N ILE A 394 1.15 35.35 29.59
CA ILE A 394 1.99 34.61 28.64
C ILE A 394 2.23 35.53 27.46
N SER A 395 3.47 35.73 27.08
CA SER A 395 3.79 36.46 25.86
C SER A 395 3.59 35.57 24.65
N PHE A 396 2.73 35.97 23.75
CA PHE A 396 2.34 35.30 22.50
C PHE A 396 3.02 35.97 21.30
N LYS A 397 3.60 35.21 20.41
CA LYS A 397 4.16 35.69 19.16
C LYS A 397 3.80 34.76 18.01
N ASP A 398 3.15 35.30 16.98
CA ASP A 398 3.00 34.59 15.72
C ASP A 398 4.37 34.52 15.00
N LEU A 399 4.78 33.32 14.62
CA LEU A 399 6.06 33.07 13.96
C LEU A 399 5.95 33.08 12.42
N ARG A 400 4.75 33.14 11.87
CA ARG A 400 4.49 33.09 10.43
C ARG A 400 4.09 34.42 9.85
N THR A 401 3.70 35.37 10.70
CA THR A 401 3.39 36.77 10.33
C THR A 401 4.36 37.75 10.98
N LYS A 402 4.44 38.96 10.46
CA LYS A 402 5.22 40.05 11.07
C LYS A 402 4.38 40.80 12.12
N SER A 403 3.72 40.06 13.02
CA SER A 403 2.94 40.65 14.10
C SER A 403 3.84 40.96 15.31
N ASP A 404 3.45 41.99 16.09
CA ASP A 404 4.07 42.30 17.34
C ASP A 404 3.75 41.21 18.40
N GLN A 405 4.57 41.14 19.45
CA GLN A 405 4.37 40.26 20.59
C GLN A 405 3.23 40.82 21.45
N GLU A 406 2.28 39.96 21.83
CA GLU A 406 1.16 40.28 22.68
C GLU A 406 1.30 39.63 24.05
N SER A 407 0.91 40.30 25.12
CA SER A 407 0.87 39.73 26.48
C SER A 407 -0.57 39.39 26.87
N LEU A 408 -0.87 38.09 27.04
CA LEU A 408 -2.22 37.54 27.24
C LEU A 408 -2.34 36.82 28.56
N THR A 409 -3.51 36.88 29.21
CA THR A 409 -3.88 35.91 30.25
C THR A 409 -4.12 34.54 29.62
N PHE A 410 -4.02 33.47 30.40
CA PHE A 410 -4.25 32.11 29.91
C PHE A 410 -5.65 31.96 29.28
N GLU A 411 -6.67 32.54 29.89
CA GLU A 411 -8.05 32.51 29.36
C GLU A 411 -8.17 33.20 27.98
N ASN A 412 -7.51 34.37 27.82
CA ASN A 412 -7.51 35.07 26.55
C ASN A 412 -6.70 34.33 25.48
N LEU A 413 -5.60 33.65 25.87
CA LEU A 413 -4.86 32.79 24.98
C LEU A 413 -5.75 31.64 24.47
N ILE A 414 -6.49 30.94 25.33
CA ILE A 414 -7.41 29.89 24.91
C ILE A 414 -8.44 30.40 23.94
N LYS A 415 -9.07 31.57 24.22
CA LYS A 415 -10.05 32.18 23.32
C LYS A 415 -9.43 32.45 21.93
N LYS A 416 -8.22 33.00 21.90
CA LYS A 416 -7.52 33.29 20.67
C LYS A 416 -7.14 32.03 19.88
N LEU A 417 -6.86 30.91 20.54
CA LEU A 417 -6.53 29.65 19.90
C LEU A 417 -7.75 28.87 19.39
N LYS A 418 -8.96 29.18 19.91
CA LYS A 418 -10.22 28.59 19.48
C LYS A 418 -10.85 29.31 18.27
N THR A 419 -10.39 30.52 17.93
CA THR A 419 -10.77 31.30 16.73
C THR A 419 -9.87 30.97 15.55
#